data_5e63f3457f99e4f9f53a62482f280478
#
_entry.id   5e63f3457f99e4f9f53a62482f280478
#
_cell.length_a   1.000
_cell.length_b   1.000
_cell.length_c   1.000
_cell.angle_alpha   90.00
_cell.angle_beta   90.00
_cell.angle_gamma   90.00
#
_symmetry.space_group_name_H-M   'P 1'
#
loop_
_entity.id
_entity.type
_entity.pdbx_description
1 polymer ?
#
loop_
_entity_poly.entity_id
_entity_poly.type
_entity_poly.pdbx_seq_one_letter_code
_entity_poly.pdbx_strand_id
1 'polypeptide(L)'
;PSVGLYVDNIPYIDKSAFDFNYSDIERIDVLRGPQGTLYGRNAMGGLIKVHTKSTFSYQGTDFRIGAGTHNQYNTSVTHYHRMNERFAFSAGGFYEYEGGFFRNAALNNKKVDKGQSAGGRIRAIYLPSDNWKLDFNVSYEYGDQGGYPYGLYNKETGDVAKTAYNDESSYYRNLLNAGLNVEYQAPNFTLSAVTGYQHLKDRMFLDQDFTASDTYTLEQKQRINTISEEIVMKSKENRRWQWATGIFGFYQWLNTTAPVTFKEDGMAMMDQMLGSVIPSKIEVPMGPTSSMNIMPSLKIASTRLPINGDFETPLLNGALFHQSTFRDVFGLGGLSFTAGLRLDYEKMKMDYNSGTAMDYTVGITGQMVQNGQVIRDIPMMPETALTVESRYEGSISKDYLQLLPKFALQYDFK
;
A
#
# COMPACT_ATOMS: atom_id res chain seq x y z
N PRO A 1 -1.43 -8.67 0.07
CA PRO A 1 -1.45 -9.32 1.37
C PRO A 1 -1.95 -10.77 1.28
N SER A 2 -1.52 -11.63 2.22
CA SER A 2 -1.97 -13.03 2.30
C SER A 2 -3.21 -13.21 3.20
N VAL A 3 -3.56 -12.18 3.96
CA VAL A 3 -4.74 -12.16 4.85
C VAL A 3 -5.70 -11.09 4.36
N GLY A 4 -6.96 -11.46 4.16
CA GLY A 4 -8.03 -10.55 3.74
C GLY A 4 -8.66 -9.83 4.95
N LEU A 5 -9.15 -8.63 4.73
CA LEU A 5 -9.90 -7.85 5.71
C LEU A 5 -11.29 -7.51 5.16
N TYR A 6 -12.30 -7.76 5.97
CA TYR A 6 -13.69 -7.38 5.69
C TYR A 6 -14.25 -6.60 6.88
N VAL A 7 -14.91 -5.50 6.62
CA VAL A 7 -15.62 -4.70 7.62
C VAL A 7 -17.09 -4.65 7.25
N ASP A 8 -17.95 -5.19 8.11
CA ASP A 8 -19.39 -5.32 7.86
C ASP A 8 -19.72 -5.95 6.49
N ASN A 9 -18.98 -7.02 6.13
CA ASN A 9 -18.97 -7.76 4.86
C ASN A 9 -18.38 -7.02 3.64
N ILE A 10 -17.93 -5.79 3.77
CA ILE A 10 -17.28 -5.04 2.68
C ILE A 10 -15.81 -5.42 2.64
N PRO A 11 -15.27 -5.89 1.48
CA PRO A 11 -13.88 -6.22 1.37
C PRO A 11 -12.99 -4.96 1.31
N TYR A 12 -11.94 -4.94 2.11
CA TYR A 12 -10.87 -3.96 2.02
C TYR A 12 -9.77 -4.54 1.12
N ILE A 13 -9.69 -4.06 -0.11
CA ILE A 13 -8.84 -4.68 -1.14
C ILE A 13 -7.38 -4.27 -0.97
N ASP A 14 -7.12 -3.00 -0.71
CA ASP A 14 -5.77 -2.48 -0.56
C ASP A 14 -5.26 -2.61 0.89
N LYS A 15 -4.00 -3.03 1.03
CA LYS A 15 -3.37 -3.19 2.36
C LYS A 15 -3.24 -1.87 3.14
N SER A 16 -3.08 -0.75 2.42
CA SER A 16 -2.95 0.57 3.04
C SER A 16 -4.24 1.07 3.69
N ALA A 17 -5.36 0.35 3.45
CA ALA A 17 -6.63 0.58 4.10
C ALA A 17 -6.88 -0.31 5.33
N PHE A 18 -5.93 -1.20 5.71
CA PHE A 18 -6.11 -2.15 6.81
C PHE A 18 -5.90 -1.52 8.20
N ASP A 19 -5.25 -0.38 8.24
CA ASP A 19 -5.07 0.40 9.46
C ASP A 19 -6.13 1.48 9.53
N PHE A 20 -7.16 1.29 10.37
CA PHE A 20 -8.26 2.22 10.58
C PHE A 20 -8.74 2.16 12.04
N ASN A 21 -9.45 3.20 12.48
CA ASN A 21 -9.95 3.27 13.86
C ASN A 21 -11.08 2.27 14.12
N TYR A 22 -11.00 1.58 15.25
CA TYR A 22 -11.90 0.53 15.69
C TYR A 22 -12.73 0.91 16.92
N SER A 23 -13.28 2.10 16.96
CA SER A 23 -14.00 2.61 18.13
C SER A 23 -15.37 1.95 18.38
N ASP A 24 -16.00 1.38 17.36
CA ASP A 24 -17.38 0.86 17.36
C ASP A 24 -17.50 -0.65 17.10
N ILE A 25 -16.43 -1.40 17.37
CA ILE A 25 -16.41 -2.85 17.14
C ILE A 25 -17.33 -3.58 18.10
N GLU A 26 -18.13 -4.51 17.55
CA GLU A 26 -18.85 -5.53 18.29
C GLU A 26 -18.04 -6.81 18.42
N ARG A 27 -17.46 -7.28 17.29
CA ARG A 27 -16.78 -8.58 17.21
C ARG A 27 -15.75 -8.59 16.09
N ILE A 28 -14.67 -9.33 16.30
CA ILE A 28 -13.68 -9.66 15.27
C ILE A 28 -13.62 -11.18 15.14
N ASP A 29 -13.89 -11.67 13.92
CA ASP A 29 -13.74 -13.09 13.60
C ASP A 29 -12.43 -13.29 12.82
N VAL A 30 -11.59 -14.21 13.28
CA VAL A 30 -10.33 -14.58 12.63
C VAL A 30 -10.44 -15.98 12.07
N LEU A 31 -10.56 -16.10 10.75
CA LEU A 31 -10.61 -17.37 10.04
C LEU A 31 -9.20 -17.76 9.63
N ARG A 32 -8.63 -18.78 10.24
CA ARG A 32 -7.27 -19.25 9.96
C ARG A 32 -7.25 -20.22 8.79
N GLY A 33 -6.19 -20.15 7.99
CA GLY A 33 -5.99 -21.00 6.82
C GLY A 33 -6.70 -20.49 5.55
N PRO A 34 -6.52 -21.18 4.43
CA PRO A 34 -7.02 -20.73 3.13
C PRO A 34 -8.55 -20.62 3.07
N GLN A 35 -9.05 -19.44 2.72
CA GLN A 35 -10.47 -19.14 2.54
C GLN A 35 -10.81 -18.75 1.09
N GLY A 36 -9.90 -19.04 0.14
CA GLY A 36 -9.96 -18.56 -1.24
C GLY A 36 -11.22 -18.93 -2.03
N THR A 37 -11.91 -20.04 -1.67
CA THR A 37 -13.10 -20.46 -2.42
C THR A 37 -14.27 -19.48 -2.25
N LEU A 38 -14.53 -19.00 -1.04
CA LEU A 38 -15.63 -18.06 -0.78
C LEU A 38 -15.21 -16.59 -0.82
N TYR A 39 -13.99 -16.27 -0.37
CA TYR A 39 -13.54 -14.88 -0.17
C TYR A 39 -12.51 -14.40 -1.20
N GLY A 40 -11.96 -15.28 -2.03
CA GLY A 40 -11.10 -14.95 -3.16
C GLY A 40 -9.75 -14.34 -2.78
N ARG A 41 -9.49 -13.14 -3.27
CA ARG A 41 -8.20 -12.45 -3.13
C ARG A 41 -7.83 -12.19 -1.68
N ASN A 42 -6.52 -12.23 -1.40
CA ASN A 42 -5.92 -11.99 -0.07
C ASN A 42 -6.33 -13.02 1.01
N ALA A 43 -7.03 -14.09 0.67
CA ALA A 43 -7.54 -15.08 1.64
C ALA A 43 -6.71 -16.38 1.69
N MET A 44 -5.42 -16.33 1.32
CA MET A 44 -4.53 -17.52 1.32
C MET A 44 -4.09 -17.93 2.72
N GLY A 45 -3.74 -16.97 3.57
CA GLY A 45 -3.30 -17.20 4.95
C GLY A 45 -4.43 -17.15 5.96
N GLY A 46 -5.55 -16.54 5.61
CA GLY A 46 -6.71 -16.35 6.48
C GLY A 46 -7.54 -15.14 6.14
N LEU A 47 -8.50 -14.87 7.00
CA LEU A 47 -9.44 -13.76 6.86
C LEU A 47 -9.73 -13.14 8.22
N ILE A 48 -9.76 -11.82 8.28
CA ILE A 48 -10.22 -11.04 9.42
C ILE A 48 -11.54 -10.40 9.04
N LYS A 49 -12.59 -10.66 9.81
CA LYS A 49 -13.90 -10.01 9.65
C LYS A 49 -14.20 -9.17 10.89
N VAL A 50 -14.33 -7.88 10.67
CA VAL A 50 -14.72 -6.93 11.69
C VAL A 50 -16.21 -6.64 11.57
N HIS A 51 -16.93 -6.78 12.66
CA HIS A 51 -18.34 -6.46 12.77
C HIS A 51 -18.51 -5.27 13.71
N THR A 52 -19.13 -4.21 13.22
CA THR A 52 -19.45 -3.05 14.04
C THR A 52 -20.80 -3.26 14.75
N LYS A 53 -21.03 -2.54 15.84
CA LYS A 53 -22.28 -2.65 16.62
C LYS A 53 -23.51 -2.39 15.76
N SER A 54 -24.49 -3.28 15.85
CA SER A 54 -25.74 -3.15 15.13
C SER A 54 -26.59 -2.00 15.70
N THR A 55 -27.02 -1.11 14.82
CA THR A 55 -27.87 0.04 15.19
C THR A 55 -29.27 -0.34 15.64
N PHE A 56 -29.72 -1.59 15.39
CA PHE A 56 -30.98 -2.10 15.90
C PHE A 56 -30.89 -2.71 17.29
N SER A 57 -29.79 -3.40 17.60
CA SER A 57 -29.60 -4.11 18.89
C SER A 57 -28.94 -3.25 19.96
N TYR A 58 -28.14 -2.27 19.56
CA TYR A 58 -27.43 -1.39 20.47
C TYR A 58 -27.95 0.04 20.36
N GLN A 59 -28.27 0.69 21.49
CA GLN A 59 -28.83 2.04 21.57
C GLN A 59 -28.03 2.86 22.59
N GLY A 60 -27.93 4.17 22.37
CA GLY A 60 -27.28 5.09 23.28
C GLY A 60 -26.04 5.75 22.68
N THR A 61 -25.21 6.31 23.53
CA THR A 61 -24.00 7.03 23.13
C THR A 61 -22.80 6.42 23.83
N ASP A 62 -21.86 5.94 23.04
CA ASP A 62 -20.54 5.55 23.53
C ASP A 62 -19.63 6.75 23.49
N PHE A 63 -18.94 6.98 24.58
CA PHE A 63 -17.95 8.03 24.70
C PHE A 63 -16.67 7.46 25.30
N ARG A 64 -15.53 7.75 24.69
CA ARG A 64 -14.23 7.31 25.16
C ARG A 64 -13.27 8.50 25.18
N ILE A 65 -12.54 8.63 26.27
CA ILE A 65 -11.37 9.51 26.41
C ILE A 65 -10.24 8.65 26.94
N GLY A 66 -9.06 8.79 26.36
CA GLY A 66 -7.84 8.17 26.85
C GLY A 66 -6.69 9.15 26.83
N ALA A 67 -5.80 9.01 27.80
CA ALA A 67 -4.53 9.71 27.85
C ALA A 67 -3.44 8.73 28.28
N GLY A 68 -2.26 8.85 27.69
CA GLY A 68 -1.13 7.98 27.95
C GLY A 68 0.19 8.73 28.06
N THR A 69 1.22 8.00 28.41
CA THR A 69 2.60 8.51 28.38
C THR A 69 2.99 8.94 26.96
N HIS A 70 4.05 9.74 26.82
CA HIS A 70 4.52 10.26 25.52
C HIS A 70 3.50 11.15 24.78
N ASN A 71 2.61 11.80 25.53
CA ASN A 71 1.56 12.67 24.99
C ASN A 71 0.61 11.92 24.06
N GLN A 72 0.17 10.73 24.44
CA GLN A 72 -0.89 10.01 23.73
C GLN A 72 -2.26 10.50 24.22
N TYR A 73 -3.12 10.86 23.28
CA TYR A 73 -4.49 11.28 23.54
C TYR A 73 -5.40 10.61 22.52
N ASN A 74 -6.51 10.06 22.99
CA ASN A 74 -7.56 9.57 22.11
C ASN A 74 -8.93 9.97 22.64
N THR A 75 -9.82 10.28 21.72
CA THR A 75 -11.23 10.54 22.04
C THR A 75 -12.10 9.98 20.93
N SER A 76 -13.22 9.41 21.28
CA SER A 76 -14.24 9.01 20.33
C SER A 76 -15.63 9.16 20.91
N VAL A 77 -16.60 9.44 20.04
CA VAL A 77 -18.02 9.47 20.36
C VAL A 77 -18.78 8.79 19.23
N THR A 78 -19.71 7.91 19.59
CA THR A 78 -20.63 7.29 18.61
C THR A 78 -22.02 7.21 19.23
N HIS A 79 -22.98 7.76 18.53
CA HIS A 79 -24.40 7.72 18.92
C HIS A 79 -25.14 6.70 18.05
N TYR A 80 -25.95 5.86 18.70
CA TYR A 80 -26.79 4.82 18.07
C TYR A 80 -28.23 5.11 18.37
N HIS A 81 -29.06 5.20 17.33
CA HIS A 81 -30.47 5.55 17.45
C HIS A 81 -31.35 4.68 16.59
N ARG A 82 -32.31 4.01 17.18
CA ARG A 82 -33.40 3.31 16.49
C ARG A 82 -34.61 4.23 16.42
N MET A 83 -34.87 4.78 15.23
CA MET A 83 -36.02 5.70 15.04
C MET A 83 -37.36 4.97 15.09
N ASN A 84 -37.41 3.74 14.56
CA ASN A 84 -38.62 2.89 14.55
C ASN A 84 -38.24 1.43 14.28
N GLU A 85 -39.22 0.55 14.10
CA GLU A 85 -39.00 -0.88 13.84
C GLU A 85 -38.29 -1.18 12.52
N ARG A 86 -38.24 -0.22 11.60
CA ARG A 86 -37.70 -0.38 10.25
C ARG A 86 -36.49 0.44 9.92
N PHE A 87 -36.15 1.43 10.76
CA PHE A 87 -35.00 2.29 10.50
C PHE A 87 -34.22 2.60 11.75
N ALA A 88 -32.91 2.38 11.66
CA ALA A 88 -31.95 2.70 12.72
C ALA A 88 -30.64 3.21 12.10
N PHE A 89 -29.95 4.11 12.79
CA PHE A 89 -28.67 4.65 12.34
C PHE A 89 -27.68 4.82 13.50
N SER A 90 -26.41 4.91 13.16
CA SER A 90 -25.34 5.41 14.03
C SER A 90 -24.50 6.46 13.32
N ALA A 91 -23.97 7.38 14.09
CA ALA A 91 -23.02 8.37 13.64
C ALA A 91 -21.98 8.61 14.73
N GLY A 92 -20.73 8.62 14.36
CA GLY A 92 -19.64 8.82 15.31
C GLY A 92 -18.39 9.41 14.68
N GLY A 93 -17.49 9.86 15.55
CA GLY A 93 -16.20 10.39 15.15
C GLY A 93 -15.13 10.13 16.20
N PHE A 94 -13.90 10.28 15.82
CA PHE A 94 -12.74 10.09 16.69
C PHE A 94 -11.63 11.07 16.36
N TYR A 95 -10.75 11.27 17.34
CA TYR A 95 -9.47 11.93 17.19
C TYR A 95 -8.43 11.21 18.05
N GLU A 96 -7.25 10.96 17.46
CA GLU A 96 -6.11 10.36 18.13
C GLU A 96 -4.87 11.19 17.86
N TYR A 97 -4.02 11.32 18.88
CA TYR A 97 -2.73 11.99 18.79
C TYR A 97 -1.68 11.18 19.55
N GLU A 98 -0.51 11.01 18.92
CA GLU A 98 0.68 10.38 19.50
C GLU A 98 1.86 11.34 19.44
N GLY A 99 2.45 11.63 20.59
CA GLY A 99 3.57 12.57 20.71
C GLY A 99 4.94 12.02 20.32
N GLY A 100 5.00 10.72 19.90
CA GLY A 100 6.19 10.03 19.42
C GLY A 100 7.17 9.62 20.53
N PHE A 101 8.01 8.67 20.20
CA PHE A 101 9.03 8.06 21.08
C PHE A 101 10.44 8.33 20.60
N PHE A 102 10.68 8.29 19.29
CA PHE A 102 12.00 8.33 18.70
C PHE A 102 12.48 9.75 18.43
N ARG A 103 13.74 9.99 18.73
CA ARG A 103 14.40 11.28 18.52
C ARG A 103 15.45 11.14 17.41
N ASN A 104 15.48 12.10 16.52
CA ASN A 104 16.45 12.17 15.43
C ASN A 104 17.62 13.07 15.84
N ALA A 105 18.82 12.49 15.88
CA ALA A 105 20.02 13.19 16.31
C ALA A 105 20.48 14.29 15.33
N ALA A 106 20.26 14.10 14.03
CA ALA A 106 20.57 15.09 13.00
C ALA A 106 19.58 16.28 12.98
N LEU A 107 18.34 16.07 13.46
CA LEU A 107 17.31 17.10 13.53
C LEU A 107 17.14 17.67 14.96
N ASN A 108 18.22 18.05 15.60
CA ASN A 108 18.24 18.67 16.93
C ASN A 108 17.44 17.85 17.99
N ASN A 109 17.51 16.53 17.94
CA ASN A 109 16.77 15.62 18.79
C ASN A 109 15.23 15.81 18.74
N LYS A 110 14.70 16.30 17.61
CA LYS A 110 13.27 16.37 17.36
C LYS A 110 12.65 14.97 17.39
N LYS A 111 11.47 14.84 17.98
CA LYS A 111 10.67 13.61 17.86
C LYS A 111 10.10 13.50 16.45
N VAL A 112 10.33 12.38 15.78
CA VAL A 112 10.05 12.22 14.35
C VAL A 112 8.86 11.31 14.04
N ASP A 113 8.41 10.54 15.02
CA ASP A 113 7.31 9.56 14.91
C ASP A 113 5.99 10.07 15.56
N LYS A 114 5.80 11.37 15.60
CA LYS A 114 4.50 11.94 16.00
C LYS A 114 3.43 11.60 14.97
N GLY A 115 2.22 11.37 15.48
CA GLY A 115 1.09 11.11 14.61
C GLY A 115 -0.20 11.71 15.11
N GLN A 116 -1.11 11.96 14.19
CA GLN A 116 -2.51 12.27 14.50
C GLN A 116 -3.42 11.63 13.47
N SER A 117 -4.58 11.21 13.92
CA SER A 117 -5.64 10.76 13.04
C SER A 117 -7.00 11.28 13.50
N ALA A 118 -7.87 11.54 12.55
CA ALA A 118 -9.24 11.97 12.80
C ALA A 118 -10.17 11.38 11.76
N GLY A 119 -11.38 11.07 12.17
CA GLY A 119 -12.34 10.50 11.22
C GLY A 119 -13.72 10.33 11.81
N GLY A 120 -14.59 9.74 10.99
CA GLY A 120 -15.94 9.43 11.41
C GLY A 120 -16.58 8.35 10.57
N ARG A 121 -17.66 7.79 11.11
CA ARG A 121 -18.46 6.74 10.46
C ARG A 121 -19.93 7.03 10.63
N ILE A 122 -20.69 6.73 9.58
CA ILE A 122 -22.15 6.70 9.58
C ILE A 122 -22.58 5.32 9.10
N ARG A 123 -23.53 4.69 9.80
CA ARG A 123 -24.19 3.47 9.39
C ARG A 123 -25.70 3.65 9.49
N ALA A 124 -26.43 3.19 8.49
CA ALA A 124 -27.88 3.22 8.47
C ALA A 124 -28.43 1.85 8.02
N ILE A 125 -29.34 1.29 8.79
CA ILE A 125 -30.01 0.04 8.47
C ILE A 125 -31.49 0.34 8.23
N TYR A 126 -32.00 -0.09 7.07
CA TYR A 126 -33.38 0.04 6.69
C TYR A 126 -33.99 -1.32 6.34
N LEU A 127 -35.14 -1.61 6.91
CA LEU A 127 -35.92 -2.84 6.70
C LEU A 127 -37.21 -2.49 5.94
N PRO A 128 -37.19 -2.45 4.58
CA PRO A 128 -38.38 -2.14 3.79
C PRO A 128 -39.56 -3.08 4.07
N SER A 129 -39.23 -4.34 4.37
CA SER A 129 -40.18 -5.38 4.81
C SER A 129 -39.43 -6.40 5.69
N ASP A 130 -40.13 -7.39 6.22
CA ASP A 130 -39.54 -8.43 7.06
C ASP A 130 -38.52 -9.32 6.32
N ASN A 131 -38.58 -9.31 4.98
CA ASN A 131 -37.70 -10.11 4.12
C ASN A 131 -36.52 -9.32 3.55
N TRP A 132 -36.52 -7.99 3.66
CA TRP A 132 -35.49 -7.12 3.08
C TRP A 132 -34.73 -6.36 4.14
N LYS A 133 -33.41 -6.36 4.00
CA LYS A 133 -32.51 -5.52 4.79
C LYS A 133 -31.55 -4.77 3.87
N LEU A 134 -31.49 -3.47 4.04
CA LEU A 134 -30.49 -2.58 3.45
C LEU A 134 -29.62 -2.05 4.58
N ASP A 135 -28.29 -2.22 4.46
CA ASP A 135 -27.31 -1.83 5.48
C ASP A 135 -26.23 -0.99 4.79
N PHE A 136 -26.32 0.30 4.94
CA PHE A 136 -25.42 1.28 4.34
C PHE A 136 -24.44 1.77 5.37
N ASN A 137 -23.16 1.85 5.01
CA ASN A 137 -22.12 2.45 5.85
C ASN A 137 -21.16 3.29 5.03
N VAL A 138 -20.66 4.37 5.66
CA VAL A 138 -19.61 5.24 5.14
C VAL A 138 -18.68 5.59 6.27
N SER A 139 -17.38 5.50 6.01
CA SER A 139 -16.34 5.97 6.92
C SER A 139 -15.31 6.81 6.18
N TYR A 140 -14.82 7.82 6.85
CA TYR A 140 -13.73 8.64 6.39
C TYR A 140 -12.68 8.78 7.49
N GLU A 141 -11.41 8.69 7.12
CA GLU A 141 -10.29 8.86 8.02
C GLU A 141 -9.18 9.68 7.36
N TYR A 142 -8.67 10.64 8.09
CA TYR A 142 -7.46 11.38 7.81
C TYR A 142 -6.36 10.97 8.79
N GLY A 143 -5.16 10.70 8.29
CA GLY A 143 -3.97 10.42 9.08
C GLY A 143 -2.79 11.29 8.63
N ASP A 144 -2.04 11.79 9.60
CA ASP A 144 -0.83 12.58 9.42
C ASP A 144 0.19 12.04 10.42
N GLN A 145 1.25 11.42 9.90
CA GLN A 145 2.27 10.74 10.69
C GLN A 145 3.65 11.20 10.24
N GLY A 146 4.49 11.52 11.22
CA GLY A 146 5.92 11.44 11.04
C GLY A 146 6.33 9.96 10.94
N GLY A 147 7.60 9.67 10.83
CA GLY A 147 7.90 8.27 10.90
C GLY A 147 9.25 7.83 10.39
N TYR A 148 9.29 6.54 10.20
CA TYR A 148 10.47 5.84 9.68
C TYR A 148 11.73 6.08 10.54
N PRO A 149 11.65 5.88 11.88
CA PRO A 149 12.75 6.11 12.80
C PRO A 149 13.79 4.98 12.69
N TYR A 150 14.28 4.76 11.48
CA TYR A 150 15.29 3.74 11.18
C TYR A 150 16.67 4.20 11.60
N GLY A 151 17.52 3.24 11.91
CA GLY A 151 18.96 3.42 12.15
C GLY A 151 19.73 2.34 11.43
N LEU A 152 20.98 2.63 11.09
CA LEU A 152 21.85 1.68 10.43
C LEU A 152 22.18 0.52 11.38
N TYR A 153 22.04 -0.70 10.89
CA TYR A 153 22.42 -1.91 11.62
C TYR A 153 23.90 -2.24 11.42
N ASN A 154 24.65 -2.30 12.52
CA ASN A 154 26.03 -2.75 12.50
C ASN A 154 26.07 -4.28 12.64
N LYS A 155 26.50 -4.97 11.59
CA LYS A 155 26.57 -6.45 11.55
C LYS A 155 27.65 -7.02 12.49
N GLU A 156 28.66 -6.25 12.81
CA GLU A 156 29.79 -6.72 13.66
C GLU A 156 29.43 -6.66 15.15
N THR A 157 28.77 -5.58 15.57
CA THR A 157 28.39 -5.38 16.98
C THR A 157 26.97 -5.87 17.30
N GLY A 158 26.12 -6.04 16.30
CA GLY A 158 24.70 -6.36 16.46
C GLY A 158 23.84 -5.16 16.89
N ASP A 159 24.40 -3.95 16.92
CA ASP A 159 23.72 -2.75 17.37
C ASP A 159 23.01 -2.02 16.24
N VAL A 160 21.93 -1.28 16.57
CA VAL A 160 21.28 -0.34 15.68
C VAL A 160 21.68 1.08 16.07
N ALA A 161 22.21 1.83 15.11
CA ALA A 161 22.57 3.23 15.32
C ALA A 161 21.34 4.08 15.68
N LYS A 162 21.56 5.22 16.31
CA LYS A 162 20.50 6.19 16.58
C LYS A 162 19.96 6.72 15.25
N THR A 163 18.65 6.98 15.20
CA THR A 163 18.01 7.68 14.08
C THR A 163 18.70 9.03 13.85
N ALA A 164 19.22 9.27 12.65
CA ALA A 164 20.00 10.44 12.30
C ALA A 164 19.90 10.83 10.82
N TYR A 165 18.71 10.87 10.27
CA TYR A 165 18.48 11.32 8.90
C TYR A 165 18.31 12.86 8.85
N ASN A 166 18.64 13.47 7.70
CA ASN A 166 18.64 14.93 7.53
C ASN A 166 17.30 15.49 7.00
N ASP A 167 16.51 14.71 6.27
CA ASP A 167 15.19 15.09 5.78
C ASP A 167 14.06 14.48 6.63
N GLU A 168 13.10 15.30 7.05
CA GLU A 168 12.01 14.83 7.89
C GLU A 168 11.04 13.95 7.10
N SER A 169 11.01 12.67 7.42
CA SER A 169 10.10 11.70 6.80
C SER A 169 8.67 11.86 7.30
N SER A 170 7.68 11.59 6.42
CA SER A 170 6.27 11.77 6.74
C SER A 170 5.37 10.83 5.94
N TYR A 171 4.18 10.56 6.49
CA TYR A 171 3.12 9.83 5.80
C TYR A 171 1.76 10.50 6.05
N TYR A 172 1.07 10.85 4.97
CA TYR A 172 -0.28 11.42 4.99
C TYR A 172 -1.24 10.49 4.29
N ARG A 173 -2.43 10.30 4.86
CA ARG A 173 -3.44 9.42 4.29
C ARG A 173 -4.83 10.02 4.42
N ASN A 174 -5.62 9.89 3.34
CA ASN A 174 -7.06 10.09 3.33
C ASN A 174 -7.70 8.78 2.86
N LEU A 175 -8.58 8.21 3.65
CA LEU A 175 -9.24 6.95 3.37
C LEU A 175 -10.75 7.14 3.50
N LEU A 176 -11.48 6.94 2.40
CA LEU A 176 -12.94 6.88 2.37
C LEU A 176 -13.35 5.45 2.02
N ASN A 177 -14.22 4.86 2.83
CA ASN A 177 -14.88 3.61 2.52
C ASN A 177 -16.38 3.83 2.55
N ALA A 178 -17.08 3.29 1.56
CA ALA A 178 -18.52 3.26 1.49
C ALA A 178 -18.99 1.87 1.10
N GLY A 179 -20.11 1.43 1.65
CA GLY A 179 -20.68 0.14 1.29
C GLY A 179 -22.18 0.05 1.50
N LEU A 180 -22.78 -0.79 0.68
CA LEU A 180 -24.19 -1.12 0.74
C LEU A 180 -24.35 -2.64 0.74
N ASN A 181 -24.90 -3.18 1.82
CA ASN A 181 -25.36 -4.58 1.89
C ASN A 181 -26.86 -4.62 1.65
N VAL A 182 -27.30 -5.34 0.64
CA VAL A 182 -28.69 -5.65 0.38
C VAL A 182 -28.91 -7.13 0.62
N GLU A 183 -29.83 -7.47 1.52
CA GLU A 183 -30.15 -8.86 1.83
C GLU A 183 -31.66 -9.11 1.63
N TYR A 184 -31.97 -10.20 0.94
CA TYR A 184 -33.32 -10.70 0.75
C TYR A 184 -33.45 -12.12 1.32
N GLN A 185 -34.39 -12.30 2.25
CA GLN A 185 -34.70 -13.55 2.91
C GLN A 185 -35.87 -14.25 2.25
N ALA A 186 -35.60 -15.15 1.29
CA ALA A 186 -36.63 -16.01 0.72
C ALA A 186 -36.92 -17.22 1.65
N PRO A 187 -38.02 -17.96 1.47
CA PRO A 187 -38.34 -19.14 2.29
C PRO A 187 -37.25 -20.22 2.28
N ASN A 188 -36.58 -20.44 1.16
CA ASN A 188 -35.61 -21.52 0.95
C ASN A 188 -34.15 -21.07 0.81
N PHE A 189 -33.91 -19.80 0.56
CA PHE A 189 -32.58 -19.25 0.37
C PHE A 189 -32.47 -17.81 0.91
N THR A 190 -31.26 -17.32 1.02
CA THR A 190 -30.95 -15.92 1.26
C THR A 190 -30.15 -15.42 0.07
N LEU A 191 -30.54 -14.28 -0.50
CA LEU A 191 -29.78 -13.57 -1.53
C LEU A 191 -29.16 -12.34 -0.88
N SER A 192 -27.85 -12.14 -1.06
CA SER A 192 -27.14 -10.95 -0.60
C SER A 192 -26.36 -10.32 -1.75
N ALA A 193 -26.36 -9.00 -1.81
CA ALA A 193 -25.54 -8.19 -2.71
C ALA A 193 -24.76 -7.18 -1.86
N VAL A 194 -23.46 -7.12 -2.05
CA VAL A 194 -22.55 -6.25 -1.31
C VAL A 194 -21.77 -5.40 -2.28
N THR A 195 -22.12 -4.13 -2.35
CA THR A 195 -21.40 -3.13 -3.13
C THR A 195 -20.42 -2.39 -2.23
N GLY A 196 -19.14 -2.32 -2.59
CA GLY A 196 -18.11 -1.58 -1.87
C GLY A 196 -17.45 -0.53 -2.75
N TYR A 197 -17.15 0.62 -2.17
CA TYR A 197 -16.32 1.66 -2.77
C TYR A 197 -15.25 2.09 -1.79
N GLN A 198 -14.00 2.14 -2.24
CA GLN A 198 -12.86 2.59 -1.45
C GLN A 198 -12.09 3.65 -2.24
N HIS A 199 -11.84 4.79 -1.59
CA HIS A 199 -10.94 5.82 -2.09
C HIS A 199 -9.82 6.04 -1.10
N LEU A 200 -8.59 5.85 -1.55
CA LEU A 200 -7.39 6.11 -0.77
C LEU A 200 -6.52 7.10 -1.53
N LYS A 201 -6.08 8.13 -0.83
CA LYS A 201 -5.07 9.07 -1.31
C LYS A 201 -4.02 9.21 -0.23
N ASP A 202 -2.80 8.83 -0.54
CA ASP A 202 -1.68 8.95 0.39
C ASP A 202 -0.47 9.64 -0.21
N ARG A 203 0.43 10.03 0.66
CA ARG A 203 1.74 10.58 0.35
C ARG A 203 2.74 10.10 1.40
N MET A 204 3.75 9.41 0.94
CA MET A 204 4.91 9.02 1.73
C MET A 204 6.11 9.84 1.27
N PHE A 205 6.85 10.42 2.20
CA PHE A 205 8.13 11.07 1.96
C PHE A 205 9.18 10.46 2.87
N LEU A 206 10.28 10.03 2.31
CA LEU A 206 11.37 9.35 3.01
C LEU A 206 12.72 9.97 2.67
N ASP A 207 13.51 10.20 3.70
CA ASP A 207 14.96 10.20 3.61
C ASP A 207 15.40 8.73 3.48
N GLN A 208 15.76 8.32 2.26
CA GLN A 208 15.90 6.91 1.92
C GLN A 208 17.24 6.31 2.33
N ASP A 209 18.27 7.12 2.58
CA ASP A 209 19.56 6.62 3.07
C ASP A 209 19.58 6.48 4.60
N PHE A 210 18.61 7.06 5.31
CA PHE A 210 18.44 7.05 6.76
C PHE A 210 19.65 7.55 7.53
N THR A 211 20.45 8.43 6.93
CA THR A 211 21.68 9.01 7.50
C THR A 211 21.62 10.55 7.54
N ALA A 212 22.64 11.18 8.09
CA ALA A 212 22.80 12.62 8.07
C ALA A 212 23.37 13.16 6.73
N SER A 213 23.73 12.28 5.80
CA SER A 213 24.20 12.66 4.47
C SER A 213 23.03 13.05 3.57
N ASP A 214 23.26 14.05 2.72
CA ASP A 214 22.24 14.53 1.79
C ASP A 214 22.25 13.76 0.46
N THR A 215 22.00 12.42 0.56
CA THR A 215 22.20 11.49 -0.57
C THR A 215 21.00 11.46 -1.51
N TYR A 216 19.85 11.02 -1.04
CA TYR A 216 18.62 10.97 -1.84
C TYR A 216 17.36 10.81 -1.02
N THR A 217 16.26 11.33 -1.56
CA THR A 217 14.92 11.20 -1.00
C THR A 217 13.98 10.48 -1.94
N LEU A 218 12.99 9.79 -1.39
CA LEU A 218 11.89 9.18 -2.10
C LEU A 218 10.57 9.85 -1.71
N GLU A 219 9.81 10.31 -2.67
CA GLU A 219 8.42 10.69 -2.48
C GLU A 219 7.52 9.71 -3.23
N GLN A 220 6.48 9.17 -2.56
CA GLN A 220 5.46 8.37 -3.21
C GLN A 220 4.10 8.96 -2.94
N LYS A 221 3.35 9.27 -3.99
CA LYS A 221 1.94 9.69 -3.93
C LYS A 221 1.11 8.65 -4.63
N GLN A 222 0.07 8.17 -3.95
CA GLN A 222 -0.86 7.22 -4.53
C GLN A 222 -2.29 7.76 -4.49
N ARG A 223 -3.04 7.44 -5.53
CA ARG A 223 -4.49 7.58 -5.57
C ARG A 223 -5.08 6.26 -6.03
N ILE A 224 -5.85 5.66 -5.15
CA ILE A 224 -6.47 4.36 -5.37
C ILE A 224 -7.98 4.53 -5.28
N ASN A 225 -8.68 4.11 -6.32
CA ASN A 225 -10.14 3.97 -6.30
C ASN A 225 -10.46 2.51 -6.58
N THR A 226 -11.28 1.90 -5.75
CA THR A 226 -11.71 0.52 -5.92
C THR A 226 -13.22 0.45 -5.78
N ILE A 227 -13.87 -0.16 -6.75
CA ILE A 227 -15.27 -0.57 -6.67
C ILE A 227 -15.33 -2.09 -6.66
N SER A 228 -16.14 -2.65 -5.78
CA SER A 228 -16.33 -4.11 -5.68
C SER A 228 -17.80 -4.45 -5.57
N GLU A 229 -18.17 -5.62 -6.11
CA GLU A 229 -19.50 -6.18 -6.03
C GLU A 229 -19.41 -7.66 -5.74
N GLU A 230 -20.20 -8.12 -4.78
CA GLU A 230 -20.37 -9.53 -4.46
C GLU A 230 -21.87 -9.87 -4.39
N ILE A 231 -22.31 -10.83 -5.19
CA ILE A 231 -23.69 -11.33 -5.13
C ILE A 231 -23.63 -12.79 -4.76
N VAL A 232 -24.25 -13.16 -3.63
CA VAL A 232 -24.25 -14.51 -3.10
C VAL A 232 -25.68 -14.98 -2.82
N MET A 233 -26.00 -16.16 -3.32
CA MET A 233 -27.20 -16.89 -2.95
C MET A 233 -26.80 -18.11 -2.13
N LYS A 234 -27.37 -18.27 -0.93
CA LYS A 234 -27.09 -19.36 -0.01
C LYS A 234 -28.35 -20.03 0.49
N SER A 235 -28.30 -21.34 0.70
CA SER A 235 -29.40 -22.11 1.32
C SER A 235 -29.60 -21.67 2.77
N LYS A 236 -30.74 -22.03 3.36
CA LYS A 236 -30.96 -21.91 4.80
C LYS A 236 -30.09 -22.91 5.57
N GLU A 237 -29.67 -22.52 6.78
CA GLU A 237 -28.71 -23.28 7.60
C GLU A 237 -29.27 -24.60 8.18
N ASN A 238 -30.59 -24.73 8.28
CA ASN A 238 -31.28 -25.91 8.85
C ASN A 238 -31.45 -27.07 7.86
N ARG A 239 -30.78 -27.05 6.71
CA ARG A 239 -30.85 -28.11 5.68
C ARG A 239 -29.69 -29.08 5.81
N ARG A 240 -29.91 -30.35 5.47
CA ARG A 240 -28.82 -31.35 5.35
C ARG A 240 -27.89 -31.05 4.22
N TRP A 241 -28.41 -30.49 3.11
CA TRP A 241 -27.63 -29.95 2.02
C TRP A 241 -27.63 -28.44 2.11
N GLN A 242 -26.47 -27.88 2.42
CA GLN A 242 -26.22 -26.45 2.48
C GLN A 242 -25.35 -26.07 1.30
N TRP A 243 -25.67 -24.97 0.65
CA TRP A 243 -24.91 -24.50 -0.49
C TRP A 243 -24.81 -22.97 -0.50
N ALA A 244 -23.73 -22.47 -1.13
CA ALA A 244 -23.53 -21.07 -1.45
C ALA A 244 -23.01 -20.98 -2.89
N THR A 245 -23.63 -20.14 -3.68
CA THR A 245 -23.21 -19.83 -5.06
C THR A 245 -23.14 -18.33 -5.21
N GLY A 246 -22.10 -17.81 -5.81
CA GLY A 246 -21.97 -16.38 -5.97
C GLY A 246 -21.01 -15.97 -7.07
N ILE A 247 -21.08 -14.69 -7.36
CA ILE A 247 -20.15 -13.98 -8.21
C ILE A 247 -19.47 -12.88 -7.40
N PHE A 248 -18.25 -12.59 -7.72
CA PHE A 248 -17.47 -11.50 -7.14
C PHE A 248 -16.73 -10.77 -8.25
N GLY A 249 -16.61 -9.46 -8.13
CA GLY A 249 -15.77 -8.68 -9.02
C GLY A 249 -15.31 -7.40 -8.36
N PHE A 250 -14.15 -6.90 -8.76
CA PHE A 250 -13.74 -5.56 -8.44
C PHE A 250 -12.92 -4.96 -9.59
N TYR A 251 -12.94 -3.64 -9.62
CA TYR A 251 -12.04 -2.86 -10.46
C TYR A 251 -11.32 -1.82 -9.59
N GLN A 252 -10.01 -1.75 -9.75
CA GLN A 252 -9.15 -0.82 -9.04
C GLN A 252 -8.39 0.06 -10.03
N TRP A 253 -8.45 1.37 -9.81
CA TRP A 253 -7.59 2.36 -10.48
C TRP A 253 -6.52 2.79 -9.50
N LEU A 254 -5.29 2.45 -9.77
CA LEU A 254 -4.13 2.86 -8.97
C LEU A 254 -3.23 3.75 -9.82
N ASN A 255 -3.09 5.01 -9.40
CA ASN A 255 -2.12 5.95 -9.94
C ASN A 255 -1.05 6.20 -8.87
N THR A 256 0.21 6.02 -9.25
CA THR A 256 1.36 6.25 -8.37
C THR A 256 2.32 7.22 -9.05
N THR A 257 2.67 8.30 -8.34
CA THR A 257 3.79 9.16 -8.69
C THR A 257 4.88 8.94 -7.63
N ALA A 258 6.06 8.51 -8.06
CA ALA A 258 7.14 8.10 -7.15
C ALA A 258 8.50 8.65 -7.59
N PRO A 259 8.72 9.99 -7.52
CA PRO A 259 10.02 10.57 -7.82
C PRO A 259 11.06 10.18 -6.76
N VAL A 260 12.26 9.83 -7.25
CA VAL A 260 13.49 9.73 -6.45
C VAL A 260 14.34 10.94 -6.77
N THR A 261 14.82 11.66 -5.76
CA THR A 261 15.66 12.83 -5.96
C THR A 261 17.02 12.60 -5.32
N PHE A 262 18.06 12.45 -6.14
CA PHE A 262 19.43 12.53 -5.67
C PHE A 262 19.77 13.97 -5.35
N LYS A 263 20.51 14.16 -4.25
CA LYS A 263 20.84 15.44 -3.67
C LYS A 263 22.37 15.64 -3.69
N GLU A 264 22.89 16.65 -3.02
CA GLU A 264 24.28 17.08 -3.18
C GLU A 264 25.30 15.96 -2.94
N ASP A 265 25.24 15.25 -1.81
CA ASP A 265 26.19 14.16 -1.51
C ASP A 265 26.00 12.98 -2.48
N GLY A 266 24.78 12.67 -2.87
CA GLY A 266 24.47 11.63 -3.84
C GLY A 266 25.04 11.95 -5.22
N MET A 267 24.93 13.21 -5.65
CA MET A 267 25.51 13.67 -6.91
C MET A 267 27.03 13.66 -6.88
N ALA A 268 27.65 14.06 -5.76
CA ALA A 268 29.09 13.98 -5.57
C ALA A 268 29.62 12.55 -5.63
N MET A 269 28.90 11.59 -5.01
CA MET A 269 29.23 10.17 -5.10
C MET A 269 29.15 9.64 -6.54
N MET A 270 28.11 10.04 -7.31
CA MET A 270 27.97 9.66 -8.72
C MET A 270 29.10 10.26 -9.57
N ASP A 271 29.48 11.50 -9.33
CA ASP A 271 30.59 12.16 -10.06
C ASP A 271 31.92 11.46 -9.77
N GLN A 272 32.18 11.09 -8.52
CA GLN A 272 33.35 10.32 -8.16
C GLN A 272 33.39 8.93 -8.81
N MET A 273 32.25 8.23 -8.85
CA MET A 273 32.13 6.93 -9.55
C MET A 273 32.41 7.10 -11.04
N LEU A 274 31.81 8.11 -11.68
CA LEU A 274 32.03 8.42 -13.10
C LEU A 274 33.50 8.70 -13.38
N GLY A 275 34.14 9.54 -12.57
CA GLY A 275 35.57 9.87 -12.66
C GLY A 275 36.51 8.65 -12.49
N SER A 276 36.05 7.60 -11.76
CA SER A 276 36.85 6.39 -11.59
C SER A 276 36.85 5.49 -12.83
N VAL A 277 35.84 5.62 -13.70
CA VAL A 277 35.71 4.82 -14.94
C VAL A 277 36.45 5.49 -16.11
N ILE A 278 36.60 6.80 -16.08
CA ILE A 278 37.23 7.55 -17.14
C ILE A 278 38.77 7.56 -16.92
N PRO A 279 39.55 7.17 -17.93
CA PRO A 279 41.02 7.25 -17.80
C PRO A 279 41.42 8.70 -17.56
N SER A 280 42.17 8.94 -16.47
CA SER A 280 42.72 10.29 -16.17
C SER A 280 43.69 10.76 -17.24
N LYS A 281 44.29 9.83 -17.98
CA LYS A 281 45.30 10.09 -19.02
C LYS A 281 45.29 8.93 -20.04
N ILE A 282 45.30 9.30 -21.31
CA ILE A 282 45.53 8.37 -22.42
C ILE A 282 46.80 8.84 -23.10
N GLU A 283 47.84 8.01 -23.09
CA GLU A 283 49.11 8.34 -23.72
C GLU A 283 49.16 7.79 -25.15
N VAL A 284 49.39 8.71 -26.09
CA VAL A 284 49.49 8.37 -27.52
C VAL A 284 50.98 8.63 -27.94
N PRO A 285 51.75 7.56 -28.28
CA PRO A 285 53.12 7.72 -28.77
C PRO A 285 53.13 8.50 -30.09
N MET A 286 54.02 9.50 -30.19
CA MET A 286 54.21 10.31 -31.41
C MET A 286 55.60 10.16 -32.02
N GLY A 287 56.50 9.47 -31.33
CA GLY A 287 57.87 9.20 -31.78
C GLY A 287 58.70 8.50 -30.67
N PRO A 288 59.99 8.22 -30.92
CA PRO A 288 60.82 7.49 -29.97
C PRO A 288 60.97 8.15 -28.59
N THR A 289 60.84 9.45 -28.51
CA THR A 289 61.02 10.26 -27.28
C THR A 289 59.85 11.20 -27.00
N SER A 290 58.80 11.13 -27.80
CA SER A 290 57.65 12.05 -27.71
C SER A 290 56.33 11.33 -27.64
N SER A 291 55.45 11.82 -26.81
CA SER A 291 54.04 11.33 -26.68
C SER A 291 53.07 12.50 -26.51
N MET A 292 51.82 12.25 -26.75
CA MET A 292 50.74 13.12 -26.43
C MET A 292 49.89 12.49 -25.31
N ASN A 293 49.75 13.16 -24.21
CA ASN A 293 48.78 12.79 -23.17
C ASN A 293 47.46 13.45 -23.47
N ILE A 294 46.43 12.67 -23.68
CA ILE A 294 45.06 13.13 -23.81
C ILE A 294 44.37 12.93 -22.44
N MET A 295 43.84 14.00 -21.87
CA MET A 295 43.16 14.01 -20.58
C MET A 295 41.71 14.36 -20.81
N PRO A 296 40.82 13.39 -20.94
CA PRO A 296 39.38 13.62 -20.99
C PRO A 296 38.88 14.08 -19.61
N SER A 297 37.97 15.03 -19.59
CA SER A 297 37.27 15.53 -18.41
C SER A 297 35.79 15.33 -18.64
N LEU A 298 35.13 14.57 -17.76
CA LEU A 298 33.68 14.43 -17.73
C LEU A 298 33.26 14.56 -16.27
N LYS A 299 32.44 15.55 -15.98
CA LYS A 299 31.95 15.83 -14.61
C LYS A 299 30.44 16.00 -14.65
N ILE A 300 29.78 15.59 -13.61
CA ILE A 300 28.36 15.88 -13.40
C ILE A 300 28.25 17.32 -12.92
N ALA A 301 27.51 18.14 -13.65
CA ALA A 301 27.27 19.55 -13.33
C ALA A 301 26.01 19.76 -12.49
N SER A 302 25.08 18.82 -12.53
CA SER A 302 23.85 18.86 -11.73
C SER A 302 24.15 18.65 -10.24
N THR A 303 23.64 19.52 -9.38
CA THR A 303 23.70 19.39 -7.92
C THR A 303 22.51 18.60 -7.35
N ARG A 304 21.47 18.38 -8.16
CA ARG A 304 20.29 17.57 -7.84
C ARG A 304 19.84 16.86 -9.10
N LEU A 305 19.33 15.64 -8.93
CA LEU A 305 18.80 14.83 -10.02
C LEU A 305 17.44 14.23 -9.63
N PRO A 306 16.33 14.84 -10.03
CA PRO A 306 15.03 14.22 -9.91
C PRO A 306 14.85 13.15 -11.00
N ILE A 307 14.57 11.93 -10.60
CA ILE A 307 14.13 10.86 -11.48
C ILE A 307 12.64 10.72 -11.27
N ASN A 308 11.84 11.15 -12.24
CA ASN A 308 10.39 11.07 -12.18
C ASN A 308 9.94 9.62 -12.42
N GLY A 309 8.85 9.23 -11.77
CA GLY A 309 8.21 7.92 -11.98
C GLY A 309 6.71 8.06 -11.83
N ASP A 310 5.98 7.90 -12.94
CA ASP A 310 4.52 7.90 -12.97
C ASP A 310 4.04 6.53 -13.44
N PHE A 311 3.13 5.93 -12.68
CA PHE A 311 2.62 4.58 -12.93
C PHE A 311 1.10 4.58 -12.82
N GLU A 312 0.45 4.03 -13.85
CA GLU A 312 -0.98 3.71 -13.81
C GLU A 312 -1.13 2.19 -13.81
N THR A 313 -1.76 1.66 -12.75
CA THR A 313 -1.88 0.21 -12.58
C THR A 313 -3.35 -0.18 -12.38
N PRO A 314 -4.18 -0.19 -13.45
CA PRO A 314 -5.53 -0.71 -13.37
C PRO A 314 -5.52 -2.22 -13.17
N LEU A 315 -6.43 -2.67 -12.31
CA LEU A 315 -6.59 -4.08 -11.94
C LEU A 315 -8.07 -4.47 -11.99
N LEU A 316 -8.39 -5.47 -12.78
CA LEU A 316 -9.70 -6.09 -12.88
C LEU A 316 -9.65 -7.50 -12.29
N ASN A 317 -10.58 -7.83 -11.44
CA ASN A 317 -10.81 -9.20 -10.97
C ASN A 317 -12.28 -9.56 -11.13
N GLY A 318 -12.56 -10.81 -11.50
CA GLY A 318 -13.88 -11.39 -11.56
C GLY A 318 -13.85 -12.85 -11.20
N ALA A 319 -14.83 -13.32 -10.44
CA ALA A 319 -14.89 -14.71 -10.02
C ALA A 319 -16.31 -15.26 -9.98
N LEU A 320 -16.43 -16.55 -10.24
CA LEU A 320 -17.63 -17.36 -10.04
C LEU A 320 -17.28 -18.47 -9.04
N PHE A 321 -18.13 -18.70 -8.03
CA PHE A 321 -17.87 -19.74 -7.05
C PHE A 321 -19.13 -20.47 -6.63
N HIS A 322 -18.93 -21.74 -6.24
CA HIS A 322 -19.95 -22.59 -5.66
C HIS A 322 -19.32 -23.45 -4.57
N GLN A 323 -20.03 -23.62 -3.46
CA GLN A 323 -19.68 -24.56 -2.40
C GLN A 323 -20.93 -25.30 -1.94
N SER A 324 -20.86 -26.61 -1.79
CA SER A 324 -21.88 -27.46 -1.18
C SER A 324 -21.33 -28.15 0.06
N THR A 325 -22.10 -28.17 1.12
CA THR A 325 -21.82 -28.92 2.35
C THR A 325 -22.96 -29.89 2.61
N PHE A 326 -22.64 -31.17 2.71
CA PHE A 326 -23.56 -32.24 3.04
C PHE A 326 -23.34 -32.65 4.49
N ARG A 327 -24.38 -32.56 5.31
CA ARG A 327 -24.37 -32.99 6.73
C ARG A 327 -24.89 -34.40 6.87
N ASP A 328 -24.44 -35.09 7.95
CA ASP A 328 -24.79 -36.48 8.29
C ASP A 328 -24.57 -37.44 7.10
N VAL A 329 -23.40 -37.34 6.50
CA VAL A 329 -23.01 -38.14 5.32
C VAL A 329 -22.92 -39.62 5.74
N PHE A 330 -23.35 -40.52 4.87
CA PHE A 330 -23.43 -41.95 5.09
C PHE A 330 -24.27 -42.37 6.32
N GLY A 331 -25.18 -41.52 6.80
CA GLY A 331 -25.98 -41.78 7.99
C GLY A 331 -25.22 -41.58 9.30
N LEU A 332 -23.99 -41.10 9.25
CA LEU A 332 -23.18 -40.80 10.45
C LEU A 332 -23.52 -39.40 10.94
N GLY A 333 -24.25 -39.33 12.06
CA GLY A 333 -24.58 -38.04 12.68
C GLY A 333 -23.32 -37.29 13.10
N GLY A 334 -23.24 -36.00 12.71
CA GLY A 334 -22.10 -35.14 12.96
C GLY A 334 -21.01 -35.16 11.89
N LEU A 335 -21.04 -36.08 10.91
CA LEU A 335 -20.10 -36.12 9.81
C LEU A 335 -20.58 -35.19 8.68
N SER A 336 -19.76 -34.21 8.30
CA SER A 336 -20.03 -33.29 7.21
C SER A 336 -18.95 -33.34 6.13
N PHE A 337 -19.36 -33.31 4.87
CA PHE A 337 -18.47 -33.21 3.71
C PHE A 337 -18.74 -31.91 2.94
N THR A 338 -17.70 -31.14 2.66
CA THR A 338 -17.77 -29.90 1.89
C THR A 338 -16.96 -30.04 0.61
N ALA A 339 -17.57 -29.70 -0.51
CA ALA A 339 -16.89 -29.54 -1.82
C ALA A 339 -17.17 -28.13 -2.35
N GLY A 340 -16.16 -27.47 -2.86
CA GLY A 340 -16.27 -26.13 -3.42
C GLY A 340 -15.35 -25.95 -4.64
N LEU A 341 -15.73 -25.02 -5.49
CA LEU A 341 -15.00 -24.65 -6.68
C LEU A 341 -15.14 -23.15 -6.91
N ARG A 342 -14.02 -22.51 -7.23
CA ARG A 342 -13.98 -21.11 -7.68
C ARG A 342 -13.17 -21.00 -8.96
N LEU A 343 -13.74 -20.30 -9.92
CA LEU A 343 -13.05 -19.82 -11.13
C LEU A 343 -12.76 -18.33 -10.91
N ASP A 344 -11.50 -17.97 -10.97
CA ASP A 344 -11.02 -16.59 -10.71
C ASP A 344 -10.25 -16.08 -11.92
N TYR A 345 -10.63 -14.92 -12.43
CA TYR A 345 -9.93 -14.22 -13.51
C TYR A 345 -9.38 -12.91 -12.99
N GLU A 346 -8.11 -12.63 -13.24
CA GLU A 346 -7.48 -11.37 -12.88
C GLU A 346 -6.70 -10.84 -14.10
N LYS A 347 -6.88 -9.54 -14.38
CA LYS A 347 -6.11 -8.82 -15.40
C LYS A 347 -5.50 -7.58 -14.77
N MET A 348 -4.19 -7.49 -14.82
CA MET A 348 -3.40 -6.35 -14.37
C MET A 348 -2.70 -5.71 -15.56
N LYS A 349 -2.72 -4.40 -15.62
CA LYS A 349 -1.94 -3.59 -16.56
C LYS A 349 -1.07 -2.61 -15.77
N MET A 350 0.10 -2.30 -16.27
CA MET A 350 0.94 -1.22 -15.75
C MET A 350 1.43 -0.38 -16.93
N ASP A 351 0.99 0.87 -16.97
CA ASP A 351 1.57 1.89 -17.83
C ASP A 351 2.57 2.68 -16.99
N TYR A 352 3.76 2.90 -17.53
CA TYR A 352 4.81 3.61 -16.80
C TYR A 352 5.47 4.67 -17.66
N ASN A 353 5.83 5.77 -17.01
CA ASN A 353 6.63 6.86 -17.58
C ASN A 353 7.64 7.32 -16.52
N SER A 354 8.92 7.11 -16.82
CA SER A 354 10.02 7.52 -15.95
C SER A 354 11.04 8.29 -16.77
N GLY A 355 11.62 9.34 -16.19
CA GLY A 355 12.60 10.16 -16.90
C GLY A 355 13.38 11.06 -16.00
N THR A 356 14.52 11.48 -16.52
CA THR A 356 15.42 12.42 -15.87
C THR A 356 16.23 13.19 -16.92
N ALA A 357 16.77 14.34 -16.50
CA ALA A 357 17.75 15.09 -17.26
C ALA A 357 18.95 15.37 -16.38
N MET A 358 20.14 15.07 -16.87
CA MET A 358 21.40 15.27 -16.14
C MET A 358 22.34 16.16 -16.94
N ASP A 359 22.87 17.18 -16.29
CA ASP A 359 23.84 18.09 -16.88
C ASP A 359 25.26 17.62 -16.59
N TYR A 360 26.07 17.65 -17.63
CA TYR A 360 27.49 17.30 -17.61
C TYR A 360 28.33 18.46 -18.11
N THR A 361 29.57 18.49 -17.65
CA THR A 361 30.63 19.28 -18.29
C THR A 361 31.64 18.32 -18.90
N VAL A 362 31.84 18.43 -20.20
CA VAL A 362 32.79 17.59 -20.97
C VAL A 362 33.90 18.46 -21.53
N GLY A 363 35.12 17.97 -21.50
CA GLY A 363 36.28 18.64 -22.02
C GLY A 363 37.42 17.67 -22.35
N ILE A 364 38.32 18.07 -23.21
CA ILE A 364 39.56 17.32 -23.52
C ILE A 364 40.71 18.27 -23.57
N THR A 365 41.74 18.00 -22.72
CA THR A 365 43.02 18.69 -22.79
C THR A 365 44.07 17.75 -23.27
N GLY A 366 45.01 18.24 -24.04
CA GLY A 366 46.19 17.52 -24.50
C GLY A 366 47.45 18.09 -23.89
N GLN A 367 48.45 17.25 -23.66
CA GLN A 367 49.80 17.67 -23.26
C GLN A 367 50.85 17.01 -24.18
N MET A 368 51.67 17.80 -24.82
CA MET A 368 52.81 17.28 -25.55
C MET A 368 53.93 17.00 -24.58
N VAL A 369 54.44 15.76 -24.60
CA VAL A 369 55.52 15.29 -23.72
C VAL A 369 56.72 14.94 -24.59
N GLN A 370 57.90 15.41 -24.21
CA GLN A 370 59.17 15.06 -24.84
C GLN A 370 60.19 14.72 -23.75
N ASN A 371 60.88 13.58 -23.90
CA ASN A 371 61.83 13.03 -22.93
C ASN A 371 61.24 12.94 -21.50
N GLY A 372 59.92 12.62 -21.38
CA GLY A 372 59.23 12.52 -20.08
C GLY A 372 58.83 13.87 -19.47
N GLN A 373 59.08 15.00 -20.12
CA GLN A 373 58.67 16.33 -19.63
C GLN A 373 57.56 16.91 -20.48
N VAL A 374 56.55 17.53 -19.81
CA VAL A 374 55.48 18.27 -20.49
C VAL A 374 56.09 19.56 -21.08
N ILE A 375 56.03 19.69 -22.39
CA ILE A 375 56.54 20.84 -23.11
C ILE A 375 55.50 21.85 -23.56
N ARG A 376 54.22 21.38 -23.68
CA ARG A 376 53.12 22.26 -24.11
C ARG A 376 51.77 21.64 -23.75
N ASP A 377 50.89 22.48 -23.24
CA ASP A 377 49.46 22.16 -23.15
C ASP A 377 48.72 22.51 -24.46
N ILE A 378 47.86 21.61 -24.92
CA ILE A 378 47.12 21.76 -26.17
C ILE A 378 45.63 21.72 -25.81
N PRO A 379 44.91 22.83 -25.93
CA PRO A 379 43.45 22.80 -25.80
C PRO A 379 42.87 22.03 -26.98
N MET A 380 42.28 20.84 -26.74
CA MET A 380 41.68 20.01 -27.79
C MET A 380 40.18 20.27 -27.89
N MET A 381 39.49 20.26 -26.78
CA MET A 381 38.08 20.57 -26.67
C MET A 381 37.85 21.37 -25.37
N PRO A 382 37.37 22.62 -25.47
CA PRO A 382 37.07 23.40 -24.27
C PRO A 382 35.95 22.75 -23.47
N GLU A 383 35.91 23.03 -22.19
CA GLU A 383 34.82 22.56 -21.34
C GLU A 383 33.50 23.08 -21.89
N THR A 384 32.59 22.15 -22.18
CA THR A 384 31.29 22.40 -22.78
C THR A 384 30.22 21.74 -21.98
N ALA A 385 29.12 22.43 -21.70
CA ALA A 385 27.94 21.86 -21.02
C ALA A 385 27.18 20.98 -22.00
N LEU A 386 26.72 19.83 -21.48
CA LEU A 386 25.92 18.85 -22.18
C LEU A 386 24.80 18.36 -21.27
N THR A 387 23.55 18.49 -21.71
CA THR A 387 22.40 17.87 -21.02
C THR A 387 22.06 16.54 -21.68
N VAL A 388 21.99 15.49 -20.89
CA VAL A 388 21.55 14.16 -21.33
C VAL A 388 20.19 13.87 -20.70
N GLU A 389 19.18 13.74 -21.57
CA GLU A 389 17.83 13.33 -21.17
C GLU A 389 17.66 11.83 -21.34
N SER A 390 17.06 11.20 -20.35
CA SER A 390 16.68 9.77 -20.40
C SER A 390 15.19 9.66 -20.09
N ARG A 391 14.46 8.95 -20.94
CA ARG A 391 13.03 8.71 -20.77
C ARG A 391 12.72 7.25 -21.08
N TYR A 392 11.97 6.63 -20.18
CA TYR A 392 11.49 5.27 -20.30
C TYR A 392 9.99 5.27 -20.14
N GLU A 393 9.27 4.86 -21.18
CA GLU A 393 7.83 4.72 -21.16
C GLU A 393 7.41 3.40 -21.77
N GLY A 394 6.33 2.84 -21.28
CA GLY A 394 5.82 1.58 -21.82
C GLY A 394 4.58 1.10 -21.10
N SER A 395 4.11 -0.05 -21.58
CA SER A 395 2.91 -0.71 -21.05
C SER A 395 3.17 -2.22 -20.94
N ILE A 396 2.83 -2.79 -19.80
CA ILE A 396 2.90 -4.24 -19.53
C ILE A 396 1.53 -4.69 -19.06
N SER A 397 1.02 -5.80 -19.61
CA SER A 397 -0.24 -6.41 -19.19
C SER A 397 -0.05 -7.89 -18.96
N LYS A 398 -0.68 -8.41 -17.89
CA LYS A 398 -0.77 -9.84 -17.57
C LYS A 398 -2.17 -10.18 -17.14
N ASP A 399 -2.63 -11.36 -17.53
CA ASP A 399 -3.89 -11.92 -17.08
C ASP A 399 -3.69 -13.36 -16.58
N TYR A 400 -4.55 -13.77 -15.67
CA TYR A 400 -4.52 -15.09 -15.04
C TYR A 400 -5.93 -15.62 -14.92
N LEU A 401 -6.10 -16.89 -15.25
CA LEU A 401 -7.31 -17.66 -15.00
C LEU A 401 -6.95 -18.80 -14.05
N GLN A 402 -7.60 -18.89 -12.92
CA GLN A 402 -7.30 -19.87 -11.88
C GLN A 402 -8.54 -20.64 -11.49
N LEU A 403 -8.39 -21.95 -11.30
CA LEU A 403 -9.40 -22.82 -10.75
C LEU A 403 -8.98 -23.24 -9.33
N LEU A 404 -9.81 -22.94 -8.34
CA LEU A 404 -9.52 -23.14 -6.93
C LEU A 404 -10.50 -24.17 -6.33
N PRO A 405 -10.16 -25.48 -6.32
CA PRO A 405 -10.98 -26.49 -5.67
C PRO A 405 -10.79 -26.45 -4.13
N LYS A 406 -11.84 -26.83 -3.42
CA LYS A 406 -11.85 -27.01 -1.97
C LYS A 406 -12.54 -28.30 -1.60
N PHE A 407 -11.92 -29.09 -0.71
CA PHE A 407 -12.53 -30.25 -0.09
C PHE A 407 -12.27 -30.19 1.43
N ALA A 408 -13.29 -30.50 2.22
CA ALA A 408 -13.15 -30.57 3.67
C ALA A 408 -14.06 -31.68 4.21
N LEU A 409 -13.56 -32.38 5.21
CA LEU A 409 -14.30 -33.34 6.01
C LEU A 409 -14.26 -32.86 7.45
N GLN A 410 -15.41 -32.78 8.09
CA GLN A 410 -15.55 -32.34 9.48
C GLN A 410 -16.41 -33.35 10.23
N TYR A 411 -15.99 -33.67 11.46
CA TYR A 411 -16.78 -34.49 12.38
C TYR A 411 -16.97 -33.74 13.70
N ASP A 412 -18.23 -33.50 14.05
CA ASP A 412 -18.62 -32.86 15.31
C ASP A 412 -18.86 -33.97 16.35
N PHE A 413 -17.97 -34.10 17.34
CA PHE A 413 -18.11 -34.98 18.46
C PHE A 413 -19.23 -34.47 19.38
N LYS A 414 -20.12 -35.37 19.76
CA LYS A 414 -21.17 -35.07 20.74
C LYS A 414 -20.65 -35.10 22.16
#